data_eab60642c720bc64702347af11097969
#
_entry.id   eab60642c720bc64702347af11097969
#
_cell.length_a   1.000
_cell.length_b   1.000
_cell.length_c   1.000
_cell.angle_alpha   90.00
_cell.angle_beta   90.00
_cell.angle_gamma   90.00
#
_symmetry.space_group_name_H-M   'P 1'
#
loop_
_entity.id
_entity.type
_entity.pdbx_description
1 polymer ?
#
loop_
_entity_poly.entity_id
_entity_poly.type
_entity_poly.pdbx_seq_one_letter_code
_entity_poly.pdbx_strand_id
1 'polypeptide(L)'
;MIRMFEYDSKQAQSLSRVPVHQPSIIRVIQGEKSLFWQDDTLAVNAEQLLLLPAGSHISFVNRPMSGRYRAVQLVLPYELPSGVTLAATDRMMPKPTQTISRSVDFAWNALLHSLTLALPTSVQMHYLAALLLSLPQQSSVNWLYGHKQSSVTQAVLAILSQHPSAPWQQEEIADKLHMSSASLRRKLAQEDTSFRQLLAEVRLCQGLALLQNSSDSVLQVALSCGYLSAEKFSARFKQTFGLTPAAYRRTL
;
A
#
# COMPACT_ATOMS: atom_id res chain seq x y z
N MET A 1 10.56 8.63 1.35
CA MET A 1 11.15 7.94 0.19
C MET A 1 10.06 7.24 -0.58
N ILE A 2 10.08 7.28 -1.92
CA ILE A 2 9.16 6.55 -2.80
C ILE A 2 9.66 5.11 -2.91
N ARG A 3 8.73 4.14 -2.86
CA ARG A 3 9.05 2.72 -3.08
C ARG A 3 8.22 2.20 -4.24
N MET A 4 8.83 1.35 -5.06
CA MET A 4 8.20 0.71 -6.20
C MET A 4 8.07 -0.79 -5.94
N PHE A 5 6.90 -1.34 -6.23
CA PHE A 5 6.63 -2.77 -6.16
C PHE A 5 6.03 -3.23 -7.49
N GLU A 6 6.50 -4.37 -7.97
CA GLU A 6 5.95 -5.03 -9.15
C GLU A 6 5.14 -6.25 -8.72
N TYR A 7 4.03 -6.45 -9.37
CA TYR A 7 3.13 -7.59 -9.16
C TYR A 7 2.97 -8.35 -10.46
N ASP A 8 3.08 -9.67 -10.36
CA ASP A 8 2.94 -10.59 -11.48
C ASP A 8 2.15 -11.80 -11.01
N SER A 9 1.19 -12.26 -11.80
CA SER A 9 0.51 -13.51 -11.56
C SER A 9 0.01 -14.14 -12.86
N LYS A 10 0.02 -15.49 -12.88
CA LYS A 10 -0.42 -16.31 -14.02
C LYS A 10 -1.84 -16.81 -13.85
N GLN A 11 -2.35 -16.79 -12.63
CA GLN A 11 -3.72 -17.19 -12.29
C GLN A 11 -4.46 -16.04 -11.60
N ALA A 12 -5.78 -16.12 -11.60
CA ALA A 12 -6.60 -15.17 -10.88
C ALA A 12 -6.25 -15.18 -9.37
N GLN A 13 -6.04 -13.98 -8.82
CA GLN A 13 -5.56 -13.79 -7.47
C GLN A 13 -6.51 -12.89 -6.70
N SER A 14 -7.31 -13.50 -5.82
CA SER A 14 -8.28 -12.79 -4.97
C SER A 14 -7.66 -12.48 -3.62
N LEU A 15 -7.65 -11.21 -3.24
CA LEU A 15 -7.16 -10.73 -1.95
C LEU A 15 -8.22 -9.84 -1.29
N SER A 16 -8.45 -10.08 0.00
CA SER A 16 -9.41 -9.34 0.81
C SER A 16 -8.69 -8.46 1.82
N ARG A 17 -9.28 -7.29 2.12
CA ARG A 17 -8.86 -6.40 3.20
C ARG A 17 -7.35 -6.10 3.25
N VAL A 18 -6.72 -5.92 2.10
CA VAL A 18 -5.31 -5.54 2.02
C VAL A 18 -5.17 -4.09 2.53
N PRO A 19 -4.40 -3.86 3.62
CA PRO A 19 -4.26 -2.53 4.17
C PRO A 19 -3.34 -1.68 3.30
N VAL A 20 -3.69 -0.41 3.15
CA VAL A 20 -2.89 0.61 2.48
C VAL A 20 -2.27 1.51 3.54
N HIS A 21 -1.05 1.22 3.95
CA HIS A 21 -0.39 1.95 5.03
C HIS A 21 0.06 3.36 4.60
N GLN A 22 0.43 3.55 3.35
CA GLN A 22 0.89 4.83 2.79
C GLN A 22 0.12 5.17 1.50
N PRO A 23 -0.02 6.45 1.15
CA PRO A 23 -0.61 6.82 -0.12
C PRO A 23 0.05 6.04 -1.25
N SER A 24 -0.75 5.47 -2.14
CA SER A 24 -0.25 4.59 -3.19
C SER A 24 -0.95 4.84 -4.51
N ILE A 25 -0.21 4.72 -5.60
CA ILE A 25 -0.74 4.73 -6.96
C ILE A 25 -0.40 3.39 -7.59
N ILE A 26 -1.41 2.72 -8.15
CA ILE A 26 -1.22 1.45 -8.87
C ILE A 26 -1.57 1.67 -10.35
N ARG A 27 -0.70 1.18 -11.23
CA ARG A 27 -0.95 1.07 -12.68
C ARG A 27 -0.96 -0.40 -13.07
N VAL A 28 -2.04 -0.85 -13.67
CA VAL A 28 -2.10 -2.15 -14.33
C VAL A 28 -1.37 -2.03 -15.67
N ILE A 29 -0.45 -2.96 -15.94
CA ILE A 29 0.33 -2.99 -17.18
C ILE A 29 -0.26 -4.03 -18.14
N GLN A 30 -0.76 -5.15 -17.61
CA GLN A 30 -1.38 -6.23 -18.34
C GLN A 30 -2.41 -6.94 -17.47
N GLY A 31 -3.53 -7.34 -18.05
CA GLY A 31 -4.65 -7.91 -17.32
C GLY A 31 -5.59 -6.85 -16.77
N GLU A 32 -6.37 -7.22 -15.78
CA GLU A 32 -7.36 -6.38 -15.13
C GLU A 32 -7.33 -6.56 -13.60
N LYS A 33 -7.49 -5.49 -12.86
CA LYS A 33 -7.76 -5.52 -11.43
C LYS A 33 -9.23 -5.19 -11.19
N SER A 34 -10.02 -6.17 -10.74
CA SER A 34 -11.40 -5.93 -10.28
C SER A 34 -11.34 -5.51 -8.81
N LEU A 35 -11.58 -4.24 -8.53
CA LEU A 35 -11.60 -3.67 -7.18
C LEU A 35 -13.03 -3.67 -6.63
N PHE A 36 -13.23 -4.22 -5.44
CA PHE A 36 -14.50 -4.08 -4.70
C PHE A 36 -14.48 -2.75 -3.96
N TRP A 37 -15.35 -1.84 -4.38
CA TRP A 37 -15.40 -0.46 -3.91
C TRP A 37 -16.80 -0.06 -3.52
N GLN A 38 -17.03 0.15 -2.21
CA GLN A 38 -18.38 0.33 -1.68
C GLN A 38 -19.28 -0.85 -2.11
N ASP A 39 -20.40 -0.58 -2.78
CA ASP A 39 -21.32 -1.59 -3.29
C ASP A 39 -21.04 -1.98 -4.76
N ASP A 40 -20.00 -1.40 -5.38
CA ASP A 40 -19.65 -1.60 -6.78
C ASP A 40 -18.39 -2.48 -6.95
N THR A 41 -18.25 -3.04 -8.16
CA THR A 41 -16.99 -3.63 -8.63
C THR A 41 -16.43 -2.78 -9.76
N LEU A 42 -15.24 -2.21 -9.53
CA LEU A 42 -14.56 -1.37 -10.52
C LEU A 42 -13.51 -2.19 -11.26
N ALA A 43 -13.63 -2.24 -12.59
CA ALA A 43 -12.58 -2.79 -13.43
C ALA A 43 -11.50 -1.73 -13.69
N VAL A 44 -10.26 -2.04 -13.29
CA VAL A 44 -9.08 -1.17 -13.49
C VAL A 44 -8.15 -1.86 -14.46
N ASN A 45 -7.93 -1.24 -15.59
CA ASN A 45 -7.09 -1.73 -16.69
C ASN A 45 -5.87 -0.81 -16.93
N ALA A 46 -5.16 -1.03 -18.03
CA ALA A 46 -3.94 -0.29 -18.38
C ALA A 46 -4.16 1.20 -18.69
N GLU A 47 -5.40 1.63 -18.91
CA GLU A 47 -5.75 3.01 -19.23
C GLU A 47 -6.04 3.87 -17.99
N GLN A 48 -5.94 3.27 -16.79
CA GLN A 48 -6.30 3.92 -15.55
C GLN A 48 -5.21 3.77 -14.48
N LEU A 49 -5.06 4.81 -13.66
CA LEU A 49 -4.38 4.73 -12.37
C LEU A 49 -5.41 4.46 -11.27
N LEU A 50 -5.05 3.61 -10.33
CA LEU A 50 -5.79 3.41 -9.08
C LEU A 50 -5.10 4.21 -7.97
N LEU A 51 -5.83 5.13 -7.34
CA LEU A 51 -5.34 6.04 -6.32
C LEU A 51 -5.84 5.57 -4.94
N LEU A 52 -4.94 5.21 -4.06
CA LEU A 52 -5.25 4.62 -2.75
C LEU A 52 -4.71 5.50 -1.63
N PRO A 53 -5.58 6.14 -0.82
CA PRO A 53 -5.16 6.90 0.34
C PRO A 53 -4.67 5.98 1.47
N ALA A 54 -3.76 6.50 2.31
CA ALA A 54 -3.35 5.82 3.52
C ALA A 54 -4.53 5.56 4.47
N GLY A 55 -4.49 4.43 5.19
CA GLY A 55 -5.53 4.02 6.13
C GLY A 55 -6.72 3.30 5.50
N SER A 56 -6.75 3.16 4.18
CA SER A 56 -7.78 2.35 3.50
C SER A 56 -7.46 0.85 3.54
N HIS A 57 -8.52 0.03 3.41
CA HIS A 57 -8.40 -1.41 3.18
C HIS A 57 -9.09 -1.74 1.86
N ILE A 58 -8.42 -2.47 1.00
CA ILE A 58 -8.95 -2.82 -0.32
C ILE A 58 -9.12 -4.33 -0.48
N SER A 59 -10.18 -4.72 -1.16
CA SER A 59 -10.40 -6.09 -1.62
C SER A 59 -10.47 -6.10 -3.13
N PHE A 60 -9.78 -7.04 -3.77
CA PHE A 60 -9.67 -7.05 -5.23
C PHE A 60 -9.39 -8.45 -5.78
N VAL A 61 -9.61 -8.60 -7.07
CA VAL A 61 -9.16 -9.76 -7.85
C VAL A 61 -8.26 -9.26 -8.97
N ASN A 62 -7.03 -9.75 -9.02
CA ASN A 62 -6.16 -9.61 -10.19
C ASN A 62 -6.55 -10.69 -11.20
N ARG A 63 -6.91 -10.29 -12.42
CA ARG A 63 -7.33 -11.18 -13.51
C ARG A 63 -6.30 -11.18 -14.60
N PRO A 64 -5.59 -12.30 -14.86
CA PRO A 64 -4.73 -12.42 -16.01
C PRO A 64 -5.52 -12.28 -17.32
N MET A 65 -4.95 -11.54 -18.26
CA MET A 65 -5.38 -11.51 -19.66
C MET A 65 -4.21 -11.98 -20.53
N SER A 66 -4.49 -12.84 -21.49
CA SER A 66 -3.43 -13.50 -22.28
C SER A 66 -2.40 -14.22 -21.38
N GLY A 67 -2.89 -14.90 -20.33
CA GLY A 67 -2.07 -15.73 -19.44
C GLY A 67 -1.25 -14.98 -18.38
N ARG A 68 -1.40 -13.65 -18.27
CA ARG A 68 -0.60 -12.86 -17.30
C ARG A 68 -1.34 -11.63 -16.79
N TYR A 69 -1.15 -11.35 -15.51
CA TYR A 69 -1.45 -10.06 -14.89
C TYR A 69 -0.16 -9.40 -14.44
N ARG A 70 0.02 -8.13 -14.77
CA ARG A 70 1.15 -7.32 -14.31
C ARG A 70 0.67 -5.95 -13.84
N ALA A 71 1.23 -5.48 -12.73
CA ALA A 71 0.96 -4.14 -12.22
C ALA A 71 2.20 -3.57 -11.51
N VAL A 72 2.30 -2.25 -11.49
CA VAL A 72 3.30 -1.51 -10.73
C VAL A 72 2.59 -0.66 -9.69
N GLN A 73 3.03 -0.73 -8.44
CA GLN A 73 2.59 0.13 -7.35
C GLN A 73 3.72 1.06 -6.95
N LEU A 74 3.41 2.34 -6.89
CA LEU A 74 4.23 3.35 -6.23
C LEU A 74 3.64 3.62 -4.84
N VAL A 75 4.42 3.37 -3.80
CA VAL A 75 4.11 3.76 -2.42
C VAL A 75 4.78 5.09 -2.16
N LEU A 76 3.98 6.09 -1.83
CA LEU A 76 4.38 7.49 -1.75
C LEU A 76 4.72 7.90 -0.31
N PRO A 77 5.61 8.89 -0.11
CA PRO A 77 5.82 9.46 1.22
C PRO A 77 4.53 10.15 1.70
N TYR A 78 4.40 10.29 3.03
CA TYR A 78 3.28 11.07 3.61
C TYR A 78 3.40 12.57 3.32
N GLU A 79 4.63 13.06 3.19
CA GLU A 79 4.90 14.46 2.89
C GLU A 79 4.67 14.74 1.41
N LEU A 80 3.95 15.81 1.13
CA LEU A 80 3.75 16.30 -0.22
C LEU A 80 5.08 16.84 -0.78
N PRO A 81 5.37 16.60 -2.07
CA PRO A 81 6.49 17.27 -2.71
C PRO A 81 6.27 18.78 -2.80
N SER A 82 7.38 19.53 -2.82
CA SER A 82 7.35 20.97 -2.95
C SER A 82 6.57 21.41 -4.20
N GLY A 83 5.74 22.43 -4.07
CA GLY A 83 4.91 22.97 -5.15
C GLY A 83 3.57 22.23 -5.35
N VAL A 84 3.32 21.15 -4.62
CA VAL A 84 2.02 20.47 -4.60
C VAL A 84 1.27 20.87 -3.34
N THR A 85 0.05 21.37 -3.48
CA THR A 85 -0.79 21.82 -2.37
C THR A 85 -2.13 21.10 -2.37
N LEU A 86 -2.72 20.93 -1.18
CA LEU A 86 -4.09 20.45 -1.06
C LEU A 86 -5.05 21.63 -1.21
N ALA A 87 -6.08 21.47 -2.01
CA ALA A 87 -7.16 22.45 -2.09
C ALA A 87 -8.08 22.35 -0.86
N ALA A 88 -8.68 23.46 -0.47
CA ALA A 88 -9.64 23.51 0.63
C ALA A 88 -10.99 22.81 0.33
N THR A 89 -11.16 22.35 -0.89
CA THR A 89 -12.41 21.76 -1.41
C THR A 89 -12.50 20.24 -1.26
N ASP A 90 -13.70 19.76 -1.40
CA ASP A 90 -14.27 18.44 -1.15
C ASP A 90 -13.31 17.26 -1.29
N ARG A 91 -13.30 16.42 -0.26
CA ARG A 91 -12.36 15.29 -0.08
C ARG A 91 -12.84 13.98 -0.71
N MET A 92 -14.01 13.98 -1.31
CA MET A 92 -14.58 12.76 -1.88
C MET A 92 -14.24 12.60 -3.35
N MET A 93 -13.53 11.51 -3.66
CA MET A 93 -13.55 10.96 -5.02
C MET A 93 -14.63 9.86 -5.08
N PRO A 94 -15.59 9.98 -5.98
CA PRO A 94 -16.63 8.96 -6.15
C PRO A 94 -16.04 7.63 -6.62
N LYS A 95 -14.91 7.67 -7.33
CA LYS A 95 -14.16 6.48 -7.76
C LYS A 95 -12.66 6.70 -7.55
N PRO A 96 -11.93 5.70 -7.01
CA PRO A 96 -10.50 5.81 -6.75
C PRO A 96 -9.66 5.62 -8.04
N THR A 97 -10.23 5.82 -9.20
CA THR A 97 -9.58 5.61 -10.50
C THR A 97 -9.46 6.91 -11.27
N GLN A 98 -8.37 7.02 -12.02
CA GLN A 98 -8.07 8.19 -12.84
C GLN A 98 -7.59 7.75 -14.23
N THR A 99 -8.21 8.25 -15.28
CA THR A 99 -7.78 7.99 -16.66
C THR A 99 -6.37 8.54 -16.92
N ILE A 100 -5.55 7.78 -17.61
CA ILE A 100 -4.18 8.16 -17.95
C ILE A 100 -4.20 9.04 -19.19
N SER A 101 -3.90 10.34 -19.03
CA SER A 101 -3.64 11.25 -20.13
C SER A 101 -2.18 11.13 -20.60
N ARG A 102 -1.84 11.76 -21.73
CA ARG A 102 -0.44 11.79 -22.21
C ARG A 102 0.53 12.41 -21.19
N SER A 103 0.12 13.46 -20.49
CA SER A 103 0.93 14.11 -19.46
C SER A 103 1.13 13.21 -18.25
N VAL A 104 0.09 12.51 -17.80
CA VAL A 104 0.16 11.52 -16.71
C VAL A 104 1.06 10.35 -17.10
N ASP A 105 0.94 9.83 -18.33
CA ASP A 105 1.78 8.74 -18.81
C ASP A 105 3.26 9.14 -18.85
N PHE A 106 3.56 10.32 -19.39
CA PHE A 106 4.93 10.85 -19.41
C PHE A 106 5.50 11.00 -18.00
N ALA A 107 4.76 11.65 -17.08
CA ALA A 107 5.22 11.90 -15.72
C ALA A 107 5.38 10.58 -14.92
N TRP A 108 4.50 9.61 -15.13
CA TRP A 108 4.61 8.26 -14.55
C TRP A 108 5.90 7.58 -15.00
N ASN A 109 6.16 7.53 -16.30
CA ASN A 109 7.34 6.86 -16.85
C ASN A 109 8.63 7.56 -16.43
N ALA A 110 8.65 8.90 -16.38
CA ALA A 110 9.80 9.68 -15.89
C ALA A 110 10.10 9.37 -14.41
N LEU A 111 9.06 9.29 -13.55
CA LEU A 111 9.23 8.91 -12.16
C LEU A 111 9.77 7.47 -12.04
N LEU A 112 9.20 6.50 -12.76
CA LEU A 112 9.69 5.12 -12.74
C LEU A 112 11.16 5.05 -13.16
N HIS A 113 11.52 5.75 -14.23
CA HIS A 113 12.91 5.77 -14.70
C HIS A 113 13.86 6.38 -13.66
N SER A 114 13.45 7.44 -12.96
CA SER A 114 14.21 8.03 -11.87
C SER A 114 14.45 7.08 -10.69
N LEU A 115 13.47 6.22 -10.39
CA LEU A 115 13.58 5.18 -9.36
C LEU A 115 14.52 4.05 -9.81
N THR A 116 14.38 3.58 -11.05
CA THR A 116 15.24 2.53 -11.62
C THR A 116 16.70 2.95 -11.67
N LEU A 117 16.99 4.23 -12.00
CA LEU A 117 18.33 4.79 -11.98
C LEU A 117 18.83 5.15 -10.58
N ALA A 118 18.03 4.91 -9.55
CA ALA A 118 18.34 5.27 -8.16
C ALA A 118 18.80 6.74 -8.00
N LEU A 119 18.15 7.67 -8.72
CA LEU A 119 18.46 9.11 -8.62
C LEU A 119 18.27 9.61 -7.19
N PRO A 120 18.90 10.73 -6.79
CA PRO A 120 18.73 11.31 -5.47
C PRO A 120 17.26 11.53 -5.11
N THR A 121 16.90 11.34 -3.84
CA THR A 121 15.51 11.46 -3.36
C THR A 121 14.88 12.82 -3.71
N SER A 122 15.66 13.91 -3.66
CA SER A 122 15.20 15.24 -4.06
C SER A 122 14.74 15.27 -5.51
N VAL A 123 15.48 14.63 -6.42
CA VAL A 123 15.12 14.53 -7.84
C VAL A 123 13.87 13.67 -8.03
N GLN A 124 13.79 12.51 -7.36
CA GLN A 124 12.60 11.67 -7.38
C GLN A 124 11.35 12.42 -6.90
N MET A 125 11.47 13.29 -5.89
CA MET A 125 10.37 14.12 -5.39
C MET A 125 9.90 15.16 -6.42
N HIS A 126 10.77 15.71 -7.28
CA HIS A 126 10.36 16.56 -8.39
C HIS A 126 9.55 15.80 -9.45
N TYR A 127 9.95 14.58 -9.79
CA TYR A 127 9.17 13.73 -10.70
C TYR A 127 7.82 13.31 -10.08
N LEU A 128 7.78 13.07 -8.77
CA LEU A 128 6.50 12.85 -8.06
C LEU A 128 5.61 14.09 -8.11
N ALA A 129 6.18 15.28 -7.89
CA ALA A 129 5.43 16.55 -8.03
C ALA A 129 4.84 16.67 -9.44
N ALA A 130 5.64 16.43 -10.49
CA ALA A 130 5.17 16.46 -11.87
C ALA A 130 4.02 15.47 -12.12
N LEU A 131 4.09 14.24 -11.59
CA LEU A 131 3.01 13.26 -11.68
C LEU A 131 1.73 13.76 -10.99
N LEU A 132 1.83 14.23 -9.74
CA LEU A 132 0.67 14.71 -8.98
C LEU A 132 0.02 15.94 -9.62
N LEU A 133 0.81 16.88 -10.15
CA LEU A 133 0.33 18.07 -10.86
C LEU A 133 -0.27 17.74 -12.24
N SER A 134 0.12 16.61 -12.85
CA SER A 134 -0.45 16.16 -14.14
C SER A 134 -1.79 15.45 -13.98
N LEU A 135 -2.20 15.07 -12.76
CA LEU A 135 -3.51 14.50 -12.51
C LEU A 135 -4.61 15.53 -12.84
N PRO A 136 -5.62 15.16 -13.63
CA PRO A 136 -6.57 16.12 -14.21
C PRO A 136 -7.50 16.79 -13.19
N GLN A 137 -7.56 16.29 -11.97
CA GLN A 137 -8.42 16.84 -10.92
C GLN A 137 -7.62 17.09 -9.63
N GLN A 138 -7.71 18.28 -9.09
CA GLN A 138 -7.17 18.63 -7.79
C GLN A 138 -7.71 17.68 -6.67
N SER A 139 -8.95 17.21 -6.82
CA SER A 139 -9.56 16.23 -5.96
C SER A 139 -8.78 14.91 -5.89
N SER A 140 -8.02 14.53 -6.92
CA SER A 140 -7.19 13.32 -6.95
C SER A 140 -6.04 13.39 -5.93
N VAL A 141 -5.38 14.55 -5.84
CA VAL A 141 -4.32 14.79 -4.86
C VAL A 141 -4.91 14.90 -3.45
N ASN A 142 -6.03 15.61 -3.32
CA ASN A 142 -6.76 15.70 -2.05
C ASN A 142 -7.23 14.32 -1.57
N TRP A 143 -7.66 13.44 -2.47
CA TRP A 143 -8.04 12.07 -2.15
C TRP A 143 -6.85 11.28 -1.60
N LEU A 144 -5.71 11.30 -2.29
CA LEU A 144 -4.51 10.57 -1.88
C LEU A 144 -3.97 11.03 -0.52
N TYR A 145 -3.97 12.34 -0.26
CA TYR A 145 -3.29 12.94 0.88
C TYR A 145 -4.21 13.62 1.90
N GLY A 146 -5.48 13.82 1.58
CA GLY A 146 -6.43 14.57 2.41
C GLY A 146 -6.92 13.86 3.67
N HIS A 147 -6.63 12.58 3.84
CA HIS A 147 -6.90 11.85 5.07
C HIS A 147 -5.89 12.29 6.14
N LYS A 148 -6.36 12.58 7.34
CA LYS A 148 -5.60 13.15 8.48
C LYS A 148 -4.11 12.74 8.49
N GLN A 149 -3.23 13.67 8.10
CA GLN A 149 -1.77 13.46 8.07
C GLN A 149 -1.13 13.22 9.44
N SER A 150 -1.86 13.39 10.53
CA SER A 150 -1.35 13.29 11.91
C SER A 150 -2.10 12.27 12.76
N SER A 151 -2.41 11.09 12.20
CA SER A 151 -2.98 10.04 13.02
C SER A 151 -1.88 9.31 13.80
N VAL A 152 -2.19 8.94 15.03
CA VAL A 152 -1.27 8.13 15.84
C VAL A 152 -1.04 6.77 15.19
N THR A 153 -2.04 6.22 14.53
CA THR A 153 -1.94 5.00 13.71
C THR A 153 -0.85 5.12 12.66
N GLN A 154 -0.78 6.23 11.92
CA GLN A 154 0.25 6.45 10.89
C GLN A 154 1.65 6.53 11.49
N ALA A 155 1.81 7.22 12.62
CA ALA A 155 3.09 7.31 13.31
C ALA A 155 3.56 5.93 13.80
N VAL A 156 2.66 5.12 14.37
CA VAL A 156 2.94 3.74 14.77
C VAL A 156 3.33 2.88 13.55
N LEU A 157 2.56 2.93 12.47
CA LEU A 157 2.85 2.18 11.25
C LEU A 157 4.20 2.56 10.63
N ALA A 158 4.56 3.85 10.67
CA ALA A 158 5.86 4.31 10.17
C ALA A 158 7.03 3.70 10.96
N ILE A 159 6.90 3.57 12.28
CA ILE A 159 7.92 2.93 13.13
C ILE A 159 7.96 1.41 12.88
N LEU A 160 6.82 0.74 12.94
CA LEU A 160 6.72 -0.72 12.78
C LEU A 160 7.24 -1.19 11.41
N SER A 161 6.97 -0.41 10.35
CA SER A 161 7.37 -0.74 8.98
C SER A 161 8.88 -0.69 8.73
N GLN A 162 9.66 -0.06 9.63
CA GLN A 162 11.12 -0.05 9.51
C GLN A 162 11.72 -1.44 9.81
N HIS A 163 11.16 -2.13 10.81
CA HIS A 163 11.62 -3.45 11.25
C HIS A 163 10.42 -4.35 11.60
N PRO A 164 9.69 -4.89 10.61
CA PRO A 164 8.45 -5.66 10.83
C PRO A 164 8.63 -6.90 11.72
N SER A 165 9.79 -7.57 11.61
CA SER A 165 10.11 -8.78 12.39
C SER A 165 10.54 -8.52 13.82
N ALA A 166 10.87 -7.27 14.18
CA ALA A 166 11.33 -6.94 15.54
C ALA A 166 10.27 -7.28 16.58
N PRO A 167 10.68 -7.67 17.81
CA PRO A 167 9.76 -8.04 18.90
C PRO A 167 9.18 -6.80 19.59
N TRP A 168 8.63 -5.89 18.80
CA TRP A 168 8.08 -4.62 19.26
C TRP A 168 7.11 -4.79 20.43
N GLN A 169 7.32 -3.97 21.48
CA GLN A 169 6.40 -3.80 22.59
C GLN A 169 5.69 -2.44 22.50
N GLN A 170 4.46 -2.37 23.03
CA GLN A 170 3.68 -1.13 22.97
C GLN A 170 4.36 0.02 23.70
N GLU A 171 5.07 -0.30 24.79
CA GLU A 171 5.84 0.63 25.60
C GLU A 171 6.91 1.33 24.78
N GLU A 172 7.70 0.57 24.03
CA GLU A 172 8.77 1.10 23.17
C GLU A 172 8.23 2.06 22.10
N ILE A 173 7.05 1.74 21.54
CA ILE A 173 6.40 2.62 20.55
C ILE A 173 5.88 3.88 21.22
N ALA A 174 5.30 3.76 22.42
CA ALA A 174 4.81 4.91 23.19
C ALA A 174 5.96 5.87 23.52
N ASP A 175 7.11 5.35 23.97
CA ASP A 175 8.31 6.13 24.26
C ASP A 175 8.83 6.87 23.04
N LYS A 176 8.92 6.18 21.88
CA LYS A 176 9.32 6.80 20.60
C LYS A 176 8.38 7.92 20.15
N LEU A 177 7.11 7.86 20.55
CA LEU A 177 6.09 8.88 20.25
C LEU A 177 5.92 9.90 21.39
N HIS A 178 6.79 9.87 22.40
CA HIS A 178 6.77 10.77 23.56
C HIS A 178 5.41 10.76 24.29
N MET A 179 4.84 9.58 24.52
CA MET A 179 3.58 9.41 25.23
C MET A 179 3.59 8.18 26.13
N SER A 180 2.67 8.11 27.11
CA SER A 180 2.49 6.91 27.92
C SER A 180 1.79 5.80 27.13
N SER A 181 2.06 4.51 27.48
CA SER A 181 1.35 3.36 26.89
C SER A 181 -0.17 3.46 27.03
N ALA A 182 -0.67 4.01 28.12
CA ALA A 182 -2.10 4.23 28.32
C ALA A 182 -2.66 5.27 27.33
N SER A 183 -1.91 6.37 27.10
CA SER A 183 -2.26 7.40 26.13
C SER A 183 -2.25 6.84 24.69
N LEU A 184 -1.20 6.08 24.35
CA LEU A 184 -1.10 5.41 23.02
C LEU A 184 -2.30 4.48 22.80
N ARG A 185 -2.60 3.61 23.76
CA ARG A 185 -3.75 2.69 23.67
C ARG A 185 -5.08 3.41 23.46
N ARG A 186 -5.33 4.49 24.24
CA ARG A 186 -6.55 5.28 24.12
C ARG A 186 -6.67 5.94 22.73
N LYS A 187 -5.58 6.54 22.23
CA LYS A 187 -5.58 7.20 20.93
C LYS A 187 -5.78 6.21 19.78
N LEU A 188 -5.13 5.04 19.81
CA LEU A 188 -5.37 4.00 18.83
C LEU A 188 -6.80 3.47 18.87
N ALA A 189 -7.39 3.31 20.07
CA ALA A 189 -8.79 2.92 20.20
C ALA A 189 -9.76 3.96 19.63
N GLN A 190 -9.44 5.27 19.74
CA GLN A 190 -10.22 6.35 19.10
C GLN A 190 -10.12 6.33 17.56
N GLU A 191 -9.09 5.67 17.03
CA GLU A 191 -8.89 5.44 15.59
C GLU A 191 -9.29 4.01 15.18
N ASP A 192 -10.15 3.34 15.97
CA ASP A 192 -10.70 2.00 15.75
C ASP A 192 -9.65 0.90 15.51
N THR A 193 -8.48 1.02 16.16
CA THR A 193 -7.36 0.07 16.01
C THR A 193 -6.64 -0.19 17.33
N SER A 194 -5.64 -1.06 17.30
CA SER A 194 -4.77 -1.36 18.42
C SER A 194 -3.35 -1.67 17.95
N PHE A 195 -2.35 -1.51 18.86
CA PHE A 195 -0.97 -1.85 18.58
C PHE A 195 -0.80 -3.28 18.02
N ARG A 196 -1.51 -4.27 18.61
CA ARG A 196 -1.45 -5.66 18.15
C ARG A 196 -2.00 -5.86 16.74
N GLN A 197 -3.07 -5.14 16.39
CA GLN A 197 -3.63 -5.17 15.03
C GLN A 197 -2.64 -4.58 14.02
N LEU A 198 -2.09 -3.40 14.31
CA LEU A 198 -1.12 -2.73 13.42
C LEU A 198 0.15 -3.55 13.23
N LEU A 199 0.69 -4.15 14.30
CA LEU A 199 1.85 -5.02 14.22
C LEU A 199 1.56 -6.26 13.36
N ALA A 200 0.39 -6.88 13.54
CA ALA A 200 -0.02 -8.02 12.73
C ALA A 200 -0.18 -7.65 11.25
N GLU A 201 -0.80 -6.49 10.95
CA GLU A 201 -0.96 -6.00 9.58
C GLU A 201 0.39 -5.74 8.89
N VAL A 202 1.30 -5.04 9.57
CA VAL A 202 2.64 -4.76 9.02
C VAL A 202 3.39 -6.07 8.71
N ARG A 203 3.35 -7.04 9.63
CA ARG A 203 3.98 -8.35 9.44
C ARG A 203 3.36 -9.15 8.29
N LEU A 204 2.04 -9.12 8.15
CA LEU A 204 1.34 -9.81 7.06
C LEU A 204 1.60 -9.15 5.70
N CYS A 205 1.67 -7.82 5.64
CA CYS A 205 2.05 -7.10 4.42
C CYS A 205 3.48 -7.41 4.00
N GLN A 206 4.42 -7.49 4.95
CA GLN A 206 5.78 -7.95 4.69
C GLN A 206 5.78 -9.38 4.15
N GLY A 207 4.97 -10.27 4.75
CA GLY A 207 4.81 -11.65 4.29
C GLY A 207 4.27 -11.74 2.86
N LEU A 208 3.28 -10.90 2.52
CA LEU A 208 2.74 -10.82 1.16
C LEU A 208 3.83 -10.40 0.15
N ALA A 209 4.62 -9.39 0.50
CA ALA A 209 5.72 -8.92 -0.33
C ALA A 209 6.82 -9.97 -0.51
N LEU A 210 7.20 -10.69 0.55
CA LEU A 210 8.19 -11.77 0.48
C LEU A 210 7.68 -12.96 -0.35
N LEU A 211 6.42 -13.35 -0.19
CA LEU A 211 5.82 -14.39 -1.02
C LEU A 211 5.83 -14.05 -2.51
N GLN A 212 5.66 -12.77 -2.85
CA GLN A 212 5.69 -12.27 -4.23
C GLN A 212 7.10 -12.26 -4.82
N ASN A 213 8.11 -11.89 -4.02
CA ASN A 213 9.42 -11.49 -4.53
C ASN A 213 10.56 -12.43 -4.13
N SER A 214 10.28 -13.52 -3.40
CA SER A 214 11.29 -14.52 -3.01
C SER A 214 10.82 -15.95 -3.28
N SER A 215 11.78 -16.86 -3.36
CA SER A 215 11.56 -18.31 -3.42
C SER A 215 11.56 -18.96 -2.03
N ASP A 216 11.65 -18.19 -0.95
CA ASP A 216 11.71 -18.68 0.42
C ASP A 216 10.51 -19.57 0.76
N SER A 217 10.71 -20.61 1.54
CA SER A 217 9.60 -21.43 2.04
C SER A 217 8.64 -20.61 2.89
N VAL A 218 7.39 -21.06 3.01
CA VAL A 218 6.39 -20.38 3.87
C VAL A 218 6.88 -20.26 5.30
N LEU A 219 7.65 -21.22 5.80
CA LEU A 219 8.27 -21.15 7.13
C LEU A 219 9.31 -20.01 7.21
N GLN A 220 10.21 -19.93 6.23
CA GLN A 220 11.21 -18.85 6.19
C GLN A 220 10.54 -17.47 6.13
N VAL A 221 9.52 -17.30 5.27
CA VAL A 221 8.72 -16.08 5.20
C VAL A 221 8.08 -15.75 6.56
N ALA A 222 7.47 -16.76 7.22
CA ALA A 222 6.85 -16.56 8.54
C ALA A 222 7.86 -16.05 9.58
N LEU A 223 9.04 -16.69 9.65
CA LEU A 223 10.12 -16.29 10.57
C LEU A 223 10.63 -14.88 10.25
N SER A 224 10.82 -14.55 8.99
CA SER A 224 11.24 -13.21 8.53
C SER A 224 10.20 -12.13 8.80
N CYS A 225 8.94 -12.50 9.07
CA CYS A 225 7.88 -11.59 9.49
C CYS A 225 7.66 -11.58 11.01
N GLY A 226 8.50 -12.28 11.80
CA GLY A 226 8.40 -12.32 13.25
C GLY A 226 7.31 -13.25 13.79
N TYR A 227 6.89 -14.25 13.00
CA TYR A 227 6.05 -15.35 13.46
C TYR A 227 6.92 -16.53 13.92
N LEU A 228 6.48 -17.23 14.96
CA LEU A 228 7.22 -18.37 15.50
C LEU A 228 6.93 -19.69 14.74
N SER A 229 5.90 -19.73 13.89
CA SER A 229 5.57 -20.92 13.10
C SER A 229 4.82 -20.55 11.82
N ALA A 230 4.96 -21.42 10.81
CA ALA A 230 4.27 -21.31 9.53
C ALA A 230 2.74 -21.45 9.69
N GLU A 231 2.27 -22.26 10.67
CA GLU A 231 0.84 -22.48 10.91
C GLU A 231 0.17 -21.21 11.40
N LYS A 232 0.74 -20.53 12.41
CA LYS A 232 0.20 -19.27 12.94
C LYS A 232 0.21 -18.17 11.88
N PHE A 233 1.29 -18.07 11.12
CA PHE A 233 1.38 -17.14 9.98
C PHE A 233 0.30 -17.44 8.95
N SER A 234 0.19 -18.71 8.49
CA SER A 234 -0.76 -19.11 7.45
C SER A 234 -2.21 -18.92 7.88
N ALA A 235 -2.55 -19.20 9.13
CA ALA A 235 -3.88 -18.97 9.67
C ALA A 235 -4.25 -17.48 9.65
N ARG A 236 -3.35 -16.62 10.14
CA ARG A 236 -3.55 -15.15 10.13
C ARG A 236 -3.58 -14.59 8.72
N PHE A 237 -2.69 -15.03 7.84
CA PHE A 237 -2.64 -14.62 6.44
C PHE A 237 -3.96 -14.95 5.75
N LYS A 238 -4.48 -16.19 5.91
CA LYS A 238 -5.77 -16.60 5.36
C LYS A 238 -6.93 -15.79 5.95
N GLN A 239 -6.92 -15.55 7.27
CA GLN A 239 -7.95 -14.75 7.93
C GLN A 239 -8.00 -13.32 7.38
N THR A 240 -6.85 -12.72 7.10
CA THR A 240 -6.75 -11.34 6.63
C THR A 240 -6.99 -11.23 5.13
N PHE A 241 -6.33 -12.07 4.32
CA PHE A 241 -6.31 -11.93 2.86
C PHE A 241 -7.25 -12.88 2.11
N GLY A 242 -7.89 -13.82 2.81
CA GLY A 242 -8.86 -14.75 2.21
C GLY A 242 -8.27 -16.04 1.65
N LEU A 243 -6.94 -16.11 1.45
CA LEU A 243 -6.26 -17.31 0.92
C LEU A 243 -4.99 -17.61 1.71
N THR A 244 -4.53 -18.87 1.65
CA THR A 244 -3.30 -19.27 2.34
C THR A 244 -2.04 -18.78 1.59
N PRO A 245 -0.88 -18.62 2.27
CA PRO A 245 0.39 -18.28 1.61
C PRO A 245 0.75 -19.24 0.46
N ALA A 246 0.53 -20.53 0.64
CA ALA A 246 0.78 -21.53 -0.40
C ALA A 246 -0.18 -21.38 -1.59
N ALA A 247 -1.46 -21.05 -1.34
CA ALA A 247 -2.42 -20.76 -2.41
C ALA A 247 -2.05 -19.49 -3.17
N TYR A 248 -1.63 -18.43 -2.44
CA TYR A 248 -1.13 -17.19 -3.06
C TYR A 248 0.05 -17.48 -3.98
N ARG A 249 1.07 -18.23 -3.50
CA ARG A 249 2.26 -18.53 -4.31
C ARG A 249 1.95 -19.33 -5.58
N ARG A 250 0.95 -20.22 -5.55
CA ARG A 250 0.54 -20.95 -6.78
C ARG A 250 -0.05 -20.05 -7.88
N THR A 251 -0.44 -18.84 -7.57
CA THR A 251 -0.97 -17.89 -8.57
C THR A 251 0.14 -17.14 -9.31
N LEU A 252 1.37 -17.16 -8.81
CA LEU A 252 2.55 -16.48 -9.39
C LEU A 252 3.20 -17.30 -10.56
#